data_47fe850513ad2c7c1ce3aa6da2020f82
#
_entry.id   47fe850513ad2c7c1ce3aa6da2020f82
#
_cell.length_a   1.000
_cell.length_b   1.000
_cell.length_c   1.000
_cell.angle_alpha   90.00
_cell.angle_beta   90.00
_cell.angle_gamma   90.00
#
_symmetry.space_group_name_H-M   'P 1'
#
loop_
_entity.id
_entity.type
_entity.pdbx_description
1 polymer ?
#
loop_
_entity_poly.entity_id
_entity_poly.type
_entity_poly.pdbx_seq_one_letter_code
_entity_poly.pdbx_strand_id
1 'polypeptide(L)'
;MALSDLRDNIENIIFDLDGTLWDPMPMSIKAWHTALNGFDCIKNPISEEDIQGILGMQHDLVGKKLFPYLSEQQQFEVMNSCYVQEVNDIKESGGVLYHGLEETLMALEPKYDLYIVSNCQAGYIEAFYAYHGLGVYFKDFECSGNTGLSKTENIKMIIERNKLSKPIYIGDTLGDYEAANGNYIPFVFAKYGFGDVPNPVHIIDKITDLKDLL
;
A
#
# COMPACT_ATOMS: atom_id res chain seq x y z
N MET A 1 -13.99 -18.77 -9.01
CA MET A 1 -14.99 -18.75 -7.93
C MET A 1 -16.09 -17.78 -8.36
N ALA A 2 -17.37 -18.14 -8.27
CA ALA A 2 -18.46 -17.21 -8.58
C ALA A 2 -18.52 -16.10 -7.51
N LEU A 3 -19.10 -14.93 -7.81
CA LEU A 3 -19.24 -13.82 -6.85
C LEU A 3 -19.97 -14.23 -5.56
N SER A 4 -20.99 -15.11 -5.67
CA SER A 4 -21.71 -15.69 -4.51
C SER A 4 -20.81 -16.51 -3.60
N ASP A 5 -19.75 -17.14 -4.17
CA ASP A 5 -18.86 -18.00 -3.42
C ASP A 5 -17.81 -17.20 -2.62
N LEU A 6 -17.59 -15.92 -2.96
CA LEU A 6 -16.61 -15.07 -2.26
C LEU A 6 -17.16 -14.68 -0.89
N ARG A 7 -18.41 -14.16 -0.81
CA ARG A 7 -19.03 -13.70 0.46
C ARG A 7 -19.09 -14.77 1.55
N ASP A 8 -19.46 -16.00 1.16
CA ASP A 8 -19.65 -17.11 2.11
C ASP A 8 -18.32 -17.72 2.59
N ASN A 9 -17.19 -17.35 1.93
CA ASN A 9 -15.90 -17.95 2.16
C ASN A 9 -14.82 -16.98 2.66
N ILE A 10 -15.19 -15.76 3.07
CA ILE A 10 -14.24 -14.75 3.58
C ILE A 10 -14.58 -14.40 5.03
N GLU A 11 -13.56 -14.30 5.86
CA GLU A 11 -13.66 -13.86 7.26
C GLU A 11 -12.72 -12.66 7.53
N ASN A 12 -11.67 -12.51 6.72
CA ASN A 12 -10.64 -11.50 6.93
C ASN A 12 -10.30 -10.79 5.62
N ILE A 13 -10.08 -9.47 5.68
CA ILE A 13 -9.70 -8.66 4.52
C ILE A 13 -8.34 -8.02 4.79
N ILE A 14 -7.38 -8.28 3.92
CA ILE A 14 -6.07 -7.63 3.94
C ILE A 14 -6.05 -6.64 2.77
N PHE A 15 -5.78 -5.38 3.05
CA PHE A 15 -5.66 -4.32 2.05
C PHE A 15 -4.20 -3.97 1.79
N ASP A 16 -3.87 -3.67 0.55
CA ASP A 16 -2.78 -2.74 0.29
C ASP A 16 -3.20 -1.32 0.68
N LEU A 17 -2.26 -0.39 0.71
CA LEU A 17 -2.50 0.99 1.12
C LEU A 17 -2.54 1.95 -0.07
N ASP A 18 -1.39 2.16 -0.72
CA ASP A 18 -1.21 3.13 -1.81
C ASP A 18 -1.88 2.64 -3.10
N GLY A 19 -2.77 3.45 -3.68
CA GLY A 19 -3.55 3.03 -4.84
C GLY A 19 -4.79 2.17 -4.51
N THR A 20 -4.92 1.72 -3.26
CA THR A 20 -6.04 0.89 -2.80
C THR A 20 -6.95 1.62 -1.82
N LEU A 21 -6.43 2.21 -0.76
CA LEU A 21 -7.20 2.97 0.22
C LEU A 21 -7.14 4.49 -0.01
N TRP A 22 -6.03 4.98 -0.56
CA TRP A 22 -5.79 6.38 -0.82
C TRP A 22 -4.87 6.63 -2.01
N ASP A 23 -4.80 7.89 -2.45
CA ASP A 23 -3.83 8.38 -3.42
C ASP A 23 -2.76 9.22 -2.71
N PRO A 24 -1.53 8.71 -2.52
CA PRO A 24 -0.44 9.45 -1.90
C PRO A 24 0.27 10.41 -2.86
N MET A 25 0.07 10.33 -4.18
CA MET A 25 0.85 11.01 -5.21
C MET A 25 1.06 12.50 -4.97
N PRO A 26 0.01 13.32 -4.70
CA PRO A 26 0.21 14.76 -4.52
C PRO A 26 1.12 15.11 -3.34
N MET A 27 1.06 14.31 -2.27
CA MET A 27 1.86 14.49 -1.07
C MET A 27 3.28 13.96 -1.30
N SER A 28 3.44 12.75 -1.85
CA SER A 28 4.74 12.12 -2.12
C SER A 28 5.61 12.98 -3.05
N ILE A 29 5.06 13.54 -4.13
CA ILE A 29 5.76 14.45 -5.03
C ILE A 29 6.35 15.63 -4.26
N LYS A 30 5.56 16.30 -3.43
CA LYS A 30 5.99 17.45 -2.63
C LYS A 30 7.08 17.06 -1.62
N ALA A 31 6.88 15.97 -0.89
CA ALA A 31 7.81 15.46 0.12
C ALA A 31 9.19 15.13 -0.50
N TRP A 32 9.17 14.40 -1.61
CA TRP A 32 10.39 13.99 -2.29
C TRP A 32 11.15 15.16 -2.90
N HIS A 33 10.46 16.12 -3.55
CA HIS A 33 11.13 17.34 -4.02
C HIS A 33 11.77 18.10 -2.86
N THR A 34 11.09 18.20 -1.71
CA THR A 34 11.64 18.87 -0.53
C THR A 34 12.89 18.18 -0.02
N ALA A 35 12.85 16.86 0.12
CA ALA A 35 13.97 16.07 0.61
C ALA A 35 15.17 16.11 -0.35
N LEU A 36 14.93 15.94 -1.65
CA LEU A 36 16.00 15.88 -2.67
C LEU A 36 16.74 17.19 -2.86
N ASN A 37 16.13 18.33 -2.60
CA ASN A 37 16.80 19.64 -2.64
C ASN A 37 17.98 19.76 -1.65
N GLY A 38 18.08 18.88 -0.66
CA GLY A 38 19.18 18.83 0.28
C GLY A 38 20.42 18.08 -0.21
N PHE A 39 20.40 17.52 -1.43
CA PHE A 39 21.45 16.64 -1.93
C PHE A 39 22.09 17.12 -3.24
N ASP A 40 23.32 17.61 -3.19
CA ASP A 40 24.09 18.04 -4.38
C ASP A 40 24.39 16.89 -5.36
N CYS A 41 24.31 15.65 -4.92
CA CYS A 41 24.56 14.47 -5.76
C CYS A 41 23.38 14.11 -6.69
N ILE A 42 22.22 14.72 -6.51
CA ILE A 42 21.06 14.51 -7.39
C ILE A 42 21.23 15.33 -8.66
N LYS A 43 21.37 14.65 -9.79
CA LYS A 43 21.69 15.28 -11.07
C LYS A 43 20.49 15.87 -11.80
N ASN A 44 19.32 15.25 -11.64
CA ASN A 44 18.09 15.65 -12.31
C ASN A 44 16.94 15.73 -11.30
N PRO A 45 16.03 16.70 -11.44
CA PRO A 45 14.77 16.67 -10.70
C PRO A 45 14.03 15.36 -10.96
N ILE A 46 13.41 14.82 -9.93
CA ILE A 46 12.53 13.65 -10.07
C ILE A 46 11.20 14.12 -10.66
N SER A 47 10.69 13.39 -11.64
CA SER A 47 9.40 13.69 -12.28
C SER A 47 8.24 12.98 -11.57
N GLU A 48 7.01 13.39 -11.85
CA GLU A 48 5.81 12.68 -11.40
C GLU A 48 5.77 11.25 -11.95
N GLU A 49 6.21 11.03 -13.20
CA GLU A 49 6.30 9.71 -13.84
C GLU A 49 7.29 8.80 -13.10
N ASP A 50 8.42 9.36 -12.63
CA ASP A 50 9.39 8.61 -11.84
C ASP A 50 8.77 8.13 -10.52
N ILE A 51 8.03 9.01 -9.82
CA ILE A 51 7.34 8.68 -8.57
C ILE A 51 6.23 7.67 -8.82
N GLN A 52 5.40 7.90 -9.83
CA GLN A 52 4.36 6.93 -10.20
C GLN A 52 4.94 5.55 -10.53
N GLY A 53 6.08 5.53 -11.22
CA GLY A 53 6.75 4.29 -11.61
C GLY A 53 7.35 3.47 -10.46
N ILE A 54 7.36 3.99 -9.24
CA ILE A 54 7.89 3.29 -8.05
C ILE A 54 6.80 2.92 -7.04
N LEU A 55 5.57 3.40 -7.23
CA LEU A 55 4.45 3.04 -6.34
C LEU A 55 4.26 1.52 -6.28
N GLY A 56 4.03 1.00 -5.09
CA GLY A 56 3.91 -0.43 -4.84
C GLY A 56 5.23 -1.22 -4.88
N MET A 57 6.36 -0.59 -5.25
CA MET A 57 7.66 -1.25 -5.19
C MET A 57 8.12 -1.43 -3.73
N GLN A 58 8.89 -2.50 -3.52
CA GLN A 58 9.57 -2.69 -2.24
C GLN A 58 10.60 -1.56 -2.03
N HIS A 59 10.56 -0.92 -0.86
CA HIS A 59 11.24 0.35 -0.60
C HIS A 59 12.76 0.31 -0.79
N ASP A 60 13.43 -0.84 -0.59
CA ASP A 60 14.87 -1.02 -0.78
C ASP A 60 15.29 -1.08 -2.26
N LEU A 61 14.35 -1.29 -3.18
CA LEU A 61 14.60 -1.31 -4.62
C LEU A 61 14.44 0.07 -5.27
N VAL A 62 13.75 0.99 -4.63
CA VAL A 62 13.42 2.32 -5.15
C VAL A 62 14.68 3.13 -5.44
N GLY A 63 15.61 3.19 -4.50
CA GLY A 63 16.87 3.91 -4.68
C GLY A 63 17.72 3.41 -5.85
N LYS A 64 17.75 2.10 -6.05
CA LYS A 64 18.47 1.47 -7.19
C LYS A 64 17.83 1.83 -8.53
N LYS A 65 16.50 1.94 -8.58
CA LYS A 65 15.76 2.30 -9.78
C LYS A 65 15.92 3.78 -10.13
N LEU A 66 15.74 4.67 -9.17
CA LEU A 66 15.72 6.12 -9.40
C LEU A 66 17.13 6.72 -9.51
N PHE A 67 18.07 6.22 -8.73
CA PHE A 67 19.41 6.78 -8.60
C PHE A 67 20.52 5.74 -8.86
N PRO A 68 20.50 5.03 -10.01
CA PRO A 68 21.49 3.97 -10.29
C PRO A 68 22.92 4.47 -10.38
N TYR A 69 23.12 5.78 -10.51
CA TYR A 69 24.40 6.44 -10.60
C TYR A 69 25.02 6.82 -9.24
N LEU A 70 24.25 6.66 -8.15
CA LEU A 70 24.72 6.88 -6.78
C LEU A 70 25.31 5.59 -6.21
N SER A 71 26.26 5.73 -5.28
CA SER A 71 26.73 4.62 -4.47
C SER A 71 25.60 4.11 -3.55
N GLU A 72 25.69 2.87 -3.08
CA GLU A 72 24.69 2.29 -2.15
C GLU A 72 24.52 3.16 -0.90
N GLN A 73 25.59 3.71 -0.35
CA GLN A 73 25.53 4.61 0.80
C GLN A 73 24.75 5.89 0.48
N GLN A 74 25.01 6.52 -0.68
CA GLN A 74 24.30 7.72 -1.11
C GLN A 74 22.82 7.42 -1.40
N GLN A 75 22.51 6.27 -2.04
CA GLN A 75 21.13 5.83 -2.24
C GLN A 75 20.41 5.70 -0.89
N PHE A 76 21.04 5.06 0.09
CA PHE A 76 20.46 4.91 1.42
C PHE A 76 20.17 6.26 2.09
N GLU A 77 21.13 7.19 2.07
CA GLU A 77 20.97 8.52 2.68
C GLU A 77 19.85 9.33 2.02
N VAL A 78 19.82 9.35 0.68
CA VAL A 78 18.79 10.04 -0.11
C VAL A 78 17.41 9.43 0.16
N MET A 79 17.29 8.12 0.05
CA MET A 79 16.00 7.43 0.26
C MET A 79 15.48 7.60 1.68
N ASN A 80 16.36 7.48 2.69
CA ASN A 80 15.97 7.70 4.07
C ASN A 80 15.44 9.13 4.30
N SER A 81 16.05 10.14 3.68
CA SER A 81 15.56 11.51 3.74
C SER A 81 14.19 11.67 3.10
N CYS A 82 13.96 11.06 1.93
CA CYS A 82 12.66 11.06 1.26
C CYS A 82 11.58 10.40 2.14
N TYR A 83 11.86 9.25 2.70
CA TYR A 83 10.92 8.50 3.55
C TYR A 83 10.58 9.23 4.85
N VAL A 84 11.58 9.84 5.50
CA VAL A 84 11.35 10.65 6.71
C VAL A 84 10.49 11.87 6.39
N GLN A 85 10.79 12.58 5.29
CA GLN A 85 10.01 13.74 4.87
C GLN A 85 8.56 13.35 4.54
N GLU A 86 8.37 12.25 3.83
CA GLU A 86 7.06 11.74 3.45
C GLU A 86 6.21 11.38 4.68
N VAL A 87 6.76 10.66 5.65
CA VAL A 87 6.08 10.36 6.92
C VAL A 87 5.69 11.63 7.68
N ASN A 88 6.56 12.66 7.67
CA ASN A 88 6.25 13.93 8.33
C ASN A 88 5.13 14.68 7.59
N ASP A 89 5.18 14.75 6.27
CA ASP A 89 4.16 15.42 5.46
C ASP A 89 2.80 14.71 5.59
N ILE A 90 2.76 13.38 5.69
CA ILE A 90 1.54 12.62 5.99
C ILE A 90 0.95 13.04 7.34
N LYS A 91 1.77 13.13 8.38
CA LYS A 91 1.29 13.55 9.71
C LYS A 91 0.73 14.97 9.73
N GLU A 92 1.23 15.85 8.87
CA GLU A 92 0.83 17.25 8.82
C GLU A 92 -0.37 17.50 7.90
N SER A 93 -0.43 16.84 6.75
CA SER A 93 -1.38 17.17 5.68
C SER A 93 -2.13 15.95 5.09
N GLY A 94 -1.75 14.73 5.46
CA GLY A 94 -2.34 13.51 4.91
C GLY A 94 -2.13 13.35 3.42
N GLY A 95 -2.95 12.48 2.84
CA GLY A 95 -3.09 12.30 1.39
C GLY A 95 -4.58 12.25 1.02
N VAL A 96 -4.89 11.89 -0.21
CA VAL A 96 -6.25 11.91 -0.74
C VAL A 96 -6.89 10.54 -0.54
N LEU A 97 -7.83 10.41 0.39
CA LEU A 97 -8.63 9.17 0.53
C LEU A 97 -9.48 8.94 -0.71
N TYR A 98 -9.59 7.71 -1.17
CA TYR A 98 -10.57 7.38 -2.21
C TYR A 98 -12.00 7.62 -1.70
N HIS A 99 -12.83 8.15 -2.57
CA HIS A 99 -14.20 8.55 -2.24
C HIS A 99 -15.02 7.39 -1.64
N GLY A 100 -15.61 7.61 -0.47
CA GLY A 100 -16.42 6.63 0.23
C GLY A 100 -15.61 5.56 0.99
N LEU A 101 -14.28 5.77 1.19
CA LEU A 101 -13.45 4.80 1.92
C LEU A 101 -13.96 4.55 3.34
N GLU A 102 -14.11 5.60 4.15
CA GLU A 102 -14.52 5.43 5.55
C GLU A 102 -15.88 4.76 5.67
N GLU A 103 -16.86 5.17 4.83
CA GLU A 103 -18.18 4.52 4.79
C GLU A 103 -18.08 3.03 4.43
N THR A 104 -17.12 2.67 3.56
CA THR A 104 -16.88 1.27 3.19
C THR A 104 -16.27 0.50 4.34
N LEU A 105 -15.26 1.04 5.01
CA LEU A 105 -14.65 0.42 6.20
C LEU A 105 -15.69 0.22 7.32
N MET A 106 -16.53 1.23 7.59
CA MET A 106 -17.63 1.13 8.55
C MET A 106 -18.63 0.02 8.21
N ALA A 107 -18.89 -0.24 6.93
CA ALA A 107 -19.79 -1.30 6.50
C ALA A 107 -19.17 -2.70 6.56
N LEU A 108 -17.85 -2.80 6.41
CA LEU A 108 -17.10 -4.07 6.39
C LEU A 108 -16.68 -4.52 7.80
N GLU A 109 -16.21 -3.62 8.66
CA GLU A 109 -15.63 -3.94 9.97
C GLU A 109 -16.56 -4.77 10.87
N PRO A 110 -17.89 -4.59 10.89
CA PRO A 110 -18.78 -5.45 11.69
C PRO A 110 -18.87 -6.90 11.22
N LYS A 111 -18.42 -7.19 10.00
CA LYS A 111 -18.53 -8.52 9.38
C LYS A 111 -17.16 -9.20 9.20
N TYR A 112 -16.09 -8.42 9.03
CA TYR A 112 -14.76 -8.88 8.67
C TYR A 112 -13.70 -8.23 9.55
N ASP A 113 -12.69 -8.97 9.96
CA ASP A 113 -11.49 -8.37 10.54
C ASP A 113 -10.62 -7.79 9.42
N LEU A 114 -10.22 -6.51 9.56
CA LEU A 114 -9.50 -5.75 8.53
C LEU A 114 -8.03 -5.58 8.90
N TYR A 115 -7.15 -5.69 7.91
CA TYR A 115 -5.70 -5.61 8.03
C TYR A 115 -5.10 -4.77 6.90
N ILE A 116 -3.89 -4.22 7.10
CA ILE A 116 -3.09 -3.60 6.05
C ILE A 116 -1.76 -4.32 5.89
N VAL A 117 -1.36 -4.61 4.65
CA VAL A 117 0.01 -5.03 4.32
C VAL A 117 0.48 -4.22 3.11
N SER A 118 1.53 -3.42 3.30
CA SER A 118 2.09 -2.54 2.26
C SER A 118 3.60 -2.71 2.08
N ASN A 119 4.13 -2.26 0.96
CA ASN A 119 5.57 -2.16 0.69
C ASN A 119 6.20 -0.85 1.18
N CYS A 120 5.46 0.00 1.88
CA CYS A 120 5.92 1.29 2.38
C CYS A 120 7.01 1.18 3.47
N GLN A 121 7.61 2.32 3.82
CA GLN A 121 8.57 2.48 4.90
C GLN A 121 7.92 2.43 6.29
N ALA A 122 8.76 2.20 7.32
CA ALA A 122 8.32 2.24 8.71
C ALA A 122 7.73 3.61 9.09
N GLY A 123 6.64 3.60 9.86
CA GLY A 123 5.96 4.80 10.32
C GLY A 123 4.94 5.40 9.35
N TYR A 124 4.88 4.89 8.11
CA TYR A 124 3.99 5.39 7.06
C TYR A 124 2.52 5.04 7.34
N ILE A 125 2.23 3.78 7.68
CA ILE A 125 0.87 3.32 8.02
C ILE A 125 0.39 4.00 9.30
N GLU A 126 1.26 4.15 10.28
CA GLU A 126 0.96 4.85 11.53
C GLU A 126 0.65 6.33 11.29
N ALA A 127 1.37 6.99 10.37
CA ALA A 127 1.09 8.37 9.98
C ALA A 127 -0.26 8.49 9.27
N PHE A 128 -0.56 7.57 8.34
CA PHE A 128 -1.87 7.46 7.69
C PHE A 128 -2.99 7.32 8.74
N TYR A 129 -2.84 6.42 9.70
CA TYR A 129 -3.81 6.23 10.77
C TYR A 129 -3.98 7.48 11.64
N ALA A 130 -2.87 8.12 12.02
CA ALA A 130 -2.89 9.28 12.91
C ALA A 130 -3.59 10.48 12.26
N TYR A 131 -3.36 10.73 10.97
CA TYR A 131 -3.96 11.86 10.27
C TYR A 131 -5.44 11.64 9.94
N HIS A 132 -5.78 10.46 9.38
CA HIS A 132 -7.13 10.17 8.90
C HIS A 132 -8.06 9.59 9.97
N GLY A 133 -7.54 9.17 11.13
CA GLY A 133 -8.35 8.56 12.19
C GLY A 133 -8.82 7.14 11.88
N LEU A 134 -8.32 6.51 10.80
CA LEU A 134 -8.83 5.23 10.29
C LEU A 134 -8.29 3.99 10.99
N GLY A 135 -7.28 4.14 11.87
CA GLY A 135 -6.67 3.01 12.59
C GLY A 135 -7.67 2.19 13.42
N VAL A 136 -8.80 2.78 13.78
CA VAL A 136 -9.85 2.12 14.60
C VAL A 136 -10.53 0.95 13.87
N TYR A 137 -10.47 0.92 12.53
CA TYR A 137 -11.08 -0.13 11.71
C TYR A 137 -10.18 -1.36 11.53
N PHE A 138 -8.86 -1.22 11.75
CA PHE A 138 -7.90 -2.27 11.46
C PHE A 138 -7.41 -2.97 12.72
N LYS A 139 -7.33 -4.29 12.68
CA LYS A 139 -6.86 -5.12 13.80
C LYS A 139 -5.35 -5.14 13.90
N ASP A 140 -4.66 -5.14 12.76
CA ASP A 140 -3.21 -5.22 12.68
C ASP A 140 -2.72 -4.75 11.30
N PHE A 141 -1.40 -4.50 11.18
CA PHE A 141 -0.77 -4.13 9.92
C PHE A 141 0.69 -4.58 9.88
N GLU A 142 1.25 -4.63 8.67
CA GLU A 142 2.67 -4.83 8.47
C GLU A 142 3.16 -4.12 7.22
N CYS A 143 4.45 -3.76 7.19
CA CYS A 143 5.07 -3.18 6.01
C CYS A 143 6.52 -3.65 5.82
N SER A 144 7.01 -3.53 4.59
CA SER A 144 8.39 -3.89 4.26
C SER A 144 9.41 -3.05 5.03
N GLY A 145 9.08 -1.80 5.35
CA GLY A 145 9.94 -0.93 6.15
C GLY A 145 10.17 -1.39 7.58
N ASN A 146 9.20 -2.08 8.18
CA ASN A 146 9.33 -2.65 9.52
C ASN A 146 10.14 -3.94 9.53
N THR A 147 9.91 -4.79 8.53
CA THR A 147 10.39 -6.19 8.56
C THR A 147 11.60 -6.44 7.68
N GLY A 148 11.82 -5.62 6.63
CA GLY A 148 12.77 -5.91 5.55
C GLY A 148 12.34 -7.06 4.64
N LEU A 149 11.12 -7.58 4.79
CA LEU A 149 10.59 -8.70 4.03
C LEU A 149 9.78 -8.26 2.81
N SER A 150 9.56 -9.17 1.88
CA SER A 150 8.68 -8.97 0.73
C SER A 150 7.20 -8.88 1.17
N LYS A 151 6.35 -8.32 0.30
CA LYS A 151 4.89 -8.26 0.52
C LYS A 151 4.30 -9.66 0.75
N THR A 152 4.77 -10.67 -0.01
CA THR A 152 4.35 -12.07 0.15
C THR A 152 4.63 -12.60 1.56
N GLU A 153 5.82 -12.33 2.09
CA GLU A 153 6.21 -12.76 3.43
C GLU A 153 5.47 -11.97 4.53
N ASN A 154 5.23 -10.68 4.32
CA ASN A 154 4.46 -9.85 5.24
C ASN A 154 2.98 -10.28 5.29
N ILE A 155 2.36 -10.63 4.17
CA ILE A 155 1.02 -11.23 4.14
C ILE A 155 0.99 -12.53 4.93
N LYS A 156 1.97 -13.42 4.69
CA LYS A 156 2.10 -14.67 5.44
C LYS A 156 2.23 -14.41 6.94
N MET A 157 3.04 -13.45 7.33
CA MET A 157 3.24 -13.07 8.74
C MET A 157 1.93 -12.58 9.39
N ILE A 158 1.16 -11.72 8.71
CA ILE A 158 -0.15 -11.24 9.20
C ILE A 158 -1.10 -12.42 9.36
N ILE A 159 -1.17 -13.33 8.40
CA ILE A 159 -2.02 -14.54 8.46
C ILE A 159 -1.65 -15.41 9.68
N GLU A 160 -0.38 -15.72 9.86
CA GLU A 160 0.10 -16.59 10.93
C GLU A 160 -0.05 -15.94 12.32
N ARG A 161 0.36 -14.66 12.47
CA ARG A 161 0.34 -13.90 13.72
C ARG A 161 -1.08 -13.72 14.24
N ASN A 162 -2.03 -13.47 13.36
CA ASN A 162 -3.43 -13.26 13.71
C ASN A 162 -4.31 -14.51 13.54
N LYS A 163 -3.73 -15.64 13.10
CA LYS A 163 -4.44 -16.92 12.87
C LYS A 163 -5.63 -16.75 11.93
N LEU A 164 -5.44 -15.99 10.84
CA LEU A 164 -6.51 -15.69 9.91
C LEU A 164 -7.00 -16.95 9.23
N SER A 165 -8.32 -17.13 9.22
CA SER A 165 -9.00 -18.13 8.39
C SER A 165 -9.68 -17.42 7.22
N LYS A 166 -9.62 -18.02 6.03
CA LYS A 166 -10.25 -17.49 4.81
C LYS A 166 -9.94 -16.01 4.51
N PRO A 167 -8.68 -15.57 4.52
CA PRO A 167 -8.33 -14.20 4.15
C PRO A 167 -8.46 -13.96 2.65
N ILE A 168 -8.72 -12.69 2.28
CA ILE A 168 -8.67 -12.15 0.92
C ILE A 168 -7.69 -10.99 0.90
N TYR A 169 -7.02 -10.76 -0.22
CA TYR A 169 -6.17 -9.59 -0.43
C TYR A 169 -6.78 -8.65 -1.47
N ILE A 170 -6.80 -7.35 -1.17
CA ILE A 170 -7.29 -6.29 -2.06
C ILE A 170 -6.12 -5.37 -2.34
N GLY A 171 -5.80 -5.17 -3.61
CA GLY A 171 -4.68 -4.35 -4.06
C GLY A 171 -4.83 -3.92 -5.51
N ASP A 172 -3.95 -3.02 -5.96
CA ASP A 172 -4.05 -2.38 -7.27
C ASP A 172 -2.91 -2.72 -8.23
N THR A 173 -1.90 -3.46 -7.79
CA THR A 173 -0.71 -3.77 -8.59
C THR A 173 -0.57 -5.25 -8.93
N LEU A 174 0.25 -5.54 -9.97
CA LEU A 174 0.67 -6.91 -10.27
C LEU A 174 1.43 -7.54 -9.07
N GLY A 175 2.22 -6.73 -8.33
CA GLY A 175 2.91 -7.19 -7.13
C GLY A 175 1.96 -7.66 -6.03
N ASP A 176 0.80 -7.03 -5.89
CA ASP A 176 -0.26 -7.45 -4.96
C ASP A 176 -0.87 -8.78 -5.36
N TYR A 177 -1.19 -8.91 -6.65
CA TYR A 177 -1.70 -10.15 -7.22
C TYR A 177 -0.72 -11.32 -7.01
N GLU A 178 0.57 -11.10 -7.30
CA GLU A 178 1.62 -12.11 -7.10
C GLU A 178 1.78 -12.47 -5.62
N ALA A 179 1.72 -11.48 -4.73
CA ALA A 179 1.82 -11.68 -3.29
C ALA A 179 0.63 -12.48 -2.71
N ALA A 180 -0.59 -12.19 -3.18
CA ALA A 180 -1.78 -12.95 -2.83
C ALA A 180 -1.69 -14.40 -3.33
N ASN A 181 -1.30 -14.60 -4.59
CA ASN A 181 -1.10 -15.93 -5.17
C ASN A 181 -0.02 -16.72 -4.45
N GLY A 182 1.08 -16.08 -4.04
CA GLY A 182 2.16 -16.70 -3.27
C GLY A 182 1.68 -17.24 -1.91
N ASN A 183 0.58 -16.71 -1.40
CA ASN A 183 -0.08 -17.15 -0.16
C ASN A 183 -1.32 -18.03 -0.40
N TYR A 184 -1.65 -18.32 -1.65
CA TYR A 184 -2.84 -19.11 -2.03
C TYR A 184 -4.15 -18.51 -1.55
N ILE A 185 -4.24 -17.16 -1.44
CA ILE A 185 -5.45 -16.45 -1.04
C ILE A 185 -6.10 -15.75 -2.24
N PRO A 186 -7.45 -15.59 -2.24
CA PRO A 186 -8.14 -14.85 -3.27
C PRO A 186 -7.66 -13.39 -3.35
N PHE A 187 -7.70 -12.82 -4.57
CA PHE A 187 -7.32 -11.44 -4.86
C PHE A 187 -8.48 -10.67 -5.48
N VAL A 188 -8.67 -9.43 -5.03
CA VAL A 188 -9.56 -8.44 -5.66
C VAL A 188 -8.71 -7.29 -6.19
N PHE A 189 -8.84 -7.04 -7.48
CA PHE A 189 -8.14 -5.96 -8.17
C PHE A 189 -8.86 -4.63 -8.00
N ALA A 190 -8.21 -3.68 -7.35
CA ALA A 190 -8.65 -2.28 -7.23
C ALA A 190 -8.22 -1.51 -8.50
N LYS A 191 -9.01 -1.61 -9.56
CA LYS A 191 -8.67 -1.09 -10.90
C LYS A 191 -8.55 0.44 -10.96
N TYR A 192 -9.02 1.14 -9.96
CA TYR A 192 -8.90 2.60 -9.84
C TYR A 192 -7.53 3.07 -9.33
N GLY A 193 -6.65 2.14 -8.94
CA GLY A 193 -5.31 2.44 -8.47
C GLY A 193 -4.30 2.73 -9.58
N PHE A 194 -3.04 2.47 -9.34
CA PHE A 194 -1.93 2.88 -10.20
C PHE A 194 -1.46 1.80 -11.18
N GLY A 195 -1.72 0.53 -10.86
CA GLY A 195 -1.21 -0.62 -11.59
C GLY A 195 -2.20 -1.22 -12.57
N ASP A 196 -1.74 -2.28 -13.22
CA ASP A 196 -2.55 -3.14 -14.08
C ASP A 196 -2.29 -4.60 -13.70
N VAL A 197 -3.35 -5.42 -13.75
CA VAL A 197 -3.28 -6.85 -13.43
C VAL A 197 -3.88 -7.64 -14.59
N PRO A 198 -3.13 -8.59 -15.19
CA PRO A 198 -3.64 -9.37 -16.31
C PRO A 198 -4.70 -10.37 -15.85
N ASN A 199 -5.88 -10.31 -16.46
CA ASN A 199 -7.00 -11.25 -16.28
C ASN A 199 -7.41 -11.47 -14.81
N PRO A 200 -7.64 -10.42 -14.00
CA PRO A 200 -8.08 -10.58 -12.62
C PRO A 200 -9.48 -11.23 -12.56
N VAL A 201 -9.70 -12.08 -11.56
CA VAL A 201 -10.99 -12.78 -11.38
C VAL A 201 -12.04 -11.85 -10.77
N HIS A 202 -11.63 -11.04 -9.80
CA HIS A 202 -12.49 -10.08 -9.11
C HIS A 202 -11.96 -8.69 -9.30
N ILE A 203 -12.80 -7.75 -9.69
CA ILE A 203 -12.45 -6.36 -10.01
C ILE A 203 -13.44 -5.44 -9.31
N ILE A 204 -12.92 -4.35 -8.78
CA ILE A 204 -13.69 -3.20 -8.31
C ILE A 204 -13.23 -1.94 -9.05
N ASP A 205 -14.18 -1.14 -9.54
CA ASP A 205 -13.91 0.12 -10.22
C ASP A 205 -13.86 1.32 -9.25
N LYS A 206 -14.25 1.12 -8.00
CA LYS A 206 -14.16 2.05 -6.86
C LYS A 206 -14.23 1.28 -5.55
N ILE A 207 -13.68 1.85 -4.48
CA ILE A 207 -13.61 1.19 -3.16
C ILE A 207 -15.01 0.83 -2.63
N THR A 208 -16.03 1.62 -2.94
CA THR A 208 -17.43 1.38 -2.50
C THR A 208 -18.06 0.12 -3.09
N ASP A 209 -17.52 -0.42 -4.19
CA ASP A 209 -18.02 -1.66 -4.80
C ASP A 209 -17.78 -2.88 -3.90
N LEU A 210 -16.89 -2.77 -2.91
CA LEU A 210 -16.68 -3.82 -1.90
C LEU A 210 -17.93 -4.12 -1.09
N LYS A 211 -18.81 -3.14 -0.86
CA LYS A 211 -20.08 -3.33 -0.14
C LYS A 211 -21.05 -4.24 -0.89
N ASP A 212 -20.95 -4.27 -2.23
CA ASP A 212 -21.77 -5.10 -3.10
C ASP A 212 -21.07 -6.44 -3.42
N LEU A 213 -19.75 -6.47 -3.36
CA LEU A 213 -18.94 -7.66 -3.60
C LEU A 213 -18.92 -8.57 -2.37
N LEU A 214 -18.80 -7.99 -1.17
CA LEU A 214 -18.68 -8.64 0.15
C LEU A 214 -19.88 -8.32 1.05
#